data_3e51255ff2554e866da7cafa1ad14f14
#
_entry.id   3e51255ff2554e866da7cafa1ad14f14
#
_cell.length_a   1.000
_cell.length_b   1.000
_cell.length_c   1.000
_cell.angle_alpha   90.00
_cell.angle_beta   90.00
_cell.angle_gamma   90.00
#
_symmetry.space_group_name_H-M   'P 1'
#
loop_
_entity.id
_entity.type
_entity.pdbx_description
1 polymer ?
#
loop_
_entity_poly.entity_id
_entity_poly.type
_entity_poly.pdbx_seq_one_letter_code
_entity_poly.pdbx_strand_id
1 'polypeptide(L)'
;ICRKTPWWSGMASCVAASYLPAPGEPVRSEAAEHLIGRALAGREGPLYVVPIGCATNVASAILLEPRIIERIVVVWLGGNPHTWPSASEFNLMQDPPASRLLFDCGVPLVHIPCRNVAEHLRTTVPEMERHAKGQGAIGDYLFNIFCGYRTDHFAWSKVIWDISTIAWLLDSRWVPTHLTHSPILTSELTWSHDASRHFVREATTCNRDAIFGDLFRKLERHASA
;
A
#
# COMPACT_ATOMS: atom_id res chain seq x y z
N ILE A 1 12.27 -12.25 6.10
CA ILE A 1 13.15 -13.10 5.23
C ILE A 1 12.39 -13.27 3.93
N CYS A 2 12.66 -12.40 2.94
CA CYS A 2 12.17 -12.57 1.58
C CYS A 2 12.80 -13.85 1.00
N ARG A 3 11.99 -14.89 0.79
CA ARG A 3 12.48 -16.09 0.08
C ARG A 3 12.79 -15.68 -1.34
N LYS A 4 14.05 -15.86 -1.76
CA LYS A 4 14.52 -15.63 -3.12
C LYS A 4 13.76 -16.55 -4.07
N THR A 5 12.84 -16.01 -4.85
CA THR A 5 12.34 -16.64 -6.06
C THR A 5 13.17 -16.15 -7.25
N PRO A 6 13.42 -16.96 -8.29
CA PRO A 6 14.39 -16.63 -9.35
C PRO A 6 14.18 -15.32 -10.11
N TRP A 7 12.97 -14.78 -10.10
CA TRP A 7 12.65 -13.53 -10.80
C TRP A 7 12.71 -12.25 -9.93
N TRP A 8 13.05 -12.39 -8.63
CA TRP A 8 13.37 -11.28 -7.72
C TRP A 8 14.86 -10.92 -7.71
N SER A 9 15.70 -11.67 -8.41
CA SER A 9 17.16 -11.47 -8.39
C SER A 9 17.65 -10.13 -8.97
N GLY A 10 16.80 -9.40 -9.72
CA GLY A 10 17.11 -8.06 -10.23
C GLY A 10 16.62 -6.90 -9.34
N MET A 11 15.78 -7.16 -8.33
CA MET A 11 15.24 -6.15 -7.42
C MET A 11 15.91 -6.10 -6.04
N ALA A 12 16.97 -6.88 -5.85
CA ALA A 12 17.65 -7.00 -4.55
C ALA A 12 18.33 -5.71 -4.05
N SER A 13 18.38 -4.66 -4.87
CA SER A 13 19.00 -3.38 -4.50
C SER A 13 18.05 -2.36 -3.91
N CYS A 14 16.73 -2.61 -3.91
CA CYS A 14 15.72 -1.66 -3.42
C CYS A 14 15.07 -2.05 -2.09
N VAL A 15 15.43 -3.17 -1.49
CA VAL A 15 14.96 -3.53 -0.15
C VAL A 15 15.78 -2.71 0.84
N ALA A 16 15.12 -1.86 1.63
CA ALA A 16 15.78 -1.20 2.74
C ALA A 16 16.59 -2.22 3.53
N ALA A 17 17.87 -1.99 3.67
CA ALA A 17 18.79 -2.94 4.30
C ALA A 17 18.47 -3.16 5.78
N SER A 18 17.60 -2.37 6.37
CA SER A 18 17.19 -2.44 7.77
C SER A 18 15.82 -1.80 7.99
N TYR A 19 15.06 -2.35 8.93
CA TYR A 19 13.88 -1.74 9.54
C TYR A 19 14.30 -0.69 10.57
N LEU A 20 13.35 0.06 11.13
CA LEU A 20 13.68 0.98 12.22
C LEU A 20 14.36 0.22 13.37
N PRO A 21 15.56 0.64 13.80
CA PRO A 21 16.32 -0.08 14.84
C PRO A 21 15.62 -0.03 16.19
N ALA A 22 14.93 1.08 16.47
CA ALA A 22 14.08 1.26 17.64
C ALA A 22 12.98 2.30 17.33
N PRO A 23 11.92 2.37 18.17
CA PRO A 23 10.95 3.45 18.09
C PRO A 23 11.64 4.83 18.16
N GLY A 24 11.39 5.68 17.15
CA GLY A 24 11.98 7.02 17.09
C GLY A 24 13.38 7.10 16.45
N GLU A 25 13.99 5.99 16.09
CA GLU A 25 15.31 5.97 15.43
C GLU A 25 15.16 5.78 13.91
N PRO A 26 15.40 6.83 13.09
CA PRO A 26 15.20 6.74 11.64
C PRO A 26 16.33 5.95 10.96
N VAL A 27 15.99 5.28 9.86
CA VAL A 27 16.96 4.75 8.91
C VAL A 27 17.16 5.77 7.79
N ARG A 28 18.38 6.29 7.66
CA ARG A 28 18.71 7.14 6.51
C ARG A 28 18.77 6.31 5.24
N SER A 29 18.02 6.73 4.23
CA SER A 29 18.01 6.12 2.90
C SER A 29 17.78 7.20 1.85
N GLU A 30 18.25 6.96 0.63
CA GLU A 30 17.97 7.85 -0.51
C GLU A 30 16.46 8.06 -0.70
N ALA A 31 15.65 7.02 -0.45
CA ALA A 31 14.20 7.10 -0.57
C ALA A 31 13.59 8.04 0.48
N ALA A 32 14.05 8.00 1.73
CA ALA A 32 13.59 8.90 2.79
C ALA A 32 14.01 10.35 2.51
N GLU A 33 15.25 10.56 2.09
CA GLU A 33 15.77 11.90 1.74
C GLU A 33 15.07 12.46 0.51
N HIS A 34 14.82 11.65 -0.52
CA HIS A 34 14.05 12.06 -1.70
C HIS A 34 12.62 12.46 -1.32
N LEU A 35 11.96 11.68 -0.48
CA LEU A 35 10.61 11.99 0.03
C LEU A 35 10.59 13.34 0.75
N ILE A 36 11.56 13.60 1.64
CA ILE A 36 11.69 14.88 2.34
C ILE A 36 11.84 16.02 1.34
N GLY A 37 12.78 15.89 0.40
CA GLY A 37 13.00 16.90 -0.63
C GLY A 37 11.75 17.19 -1.46
N ARG A 38 11.00 16.16 -1.85
CA ARG A 38 9.74 16.29 -2.60
C ARG A 38 8.62 16.92 -1.78
N ALA A 39 8.53 16.59 -0.50
CA ALA A 39 7.51 17.13 0.40
C ALA A 39 7.74 18.63 0.70
N LEU A 40 9.00 19.03 0.84
CA LEU A 40 9.37 20.43 1.12
C LEU A 40 9.48 21.30 -0.13
N ALA A 41 9.53 20.72 -1.32
CA ALA A 41 9.51 21.49 -2.57
C ALA A 41 8.21 22.30 -2.67
N GLY A 42 8.33 23.58 -3.10
CA GLY A 42 7.16 24.45 -3.27
C GLY A 42 6.17 23.84 -4.26
N ARG A 43 4.91 23.63 -3.81
CA ARG A 43 3.84 23.06 -4.61
C ARG A 43 2.47 23.48 -4.05
N GLU A 44 1.47 23.47 -4.91
CA GLU A 44 0.08 23.56 -4.47
C GLU A 44 -0.39 22.18 -3.95
N GLY A 45 -1.02 22.17 -2.78
CA GLY A 45 -1.58 21.00 -2.14
C GLY A 45 -0.53 20.01 -1.59
N PRO A 46 -0.98 18.95 -0.92
CA PRO A 46 -0.11 17.97 -0.30
C PRO A 46 0.53 17.04 -1.33
N LEU A 47 1.66 16.44 -0.94
CA LEU A 47 2.23 15.31 -1.64
C LEU A 47 1.53 14.02 -1.17
N TYR A 48 0.91 13.30 -2.08
CA TYR A 48 0.40 11.97 -1.77
C TYR A 48 1.52 10.95 -1.82
N VAL A 49 1.73 10.25 -0.72
CA VAL A 49 2.74 9.20 -0.56
C VAL A 49 2.01 7.87 -0.44
N VAL A 50 2.37 6.92 -1.30
CA VAL A 50 1.65 5.66 -1.45
C VAL A 50 2.55 4.47 -1.12
N PRO A 51 2.71 4.12 0.16
CA PRO A 51 3.42 2.91 0.55
C PRO A 51 2.57 1.68 0.23
N ILE A 52 3.19 0.71 -0.44
CA ILE A 52 2.58 -0.60 -0.78
C ILE A 52 3.38 -1.77 -0.18
N GLY A 53 4.19 -1.47 0.80
CA GLY A 53 5.02 -2.38 1.58
C GLY A 53 5.16 -1.89 3.01
N CYS A 54 6.24 -2.27 3.69
CA CYS A 54 6.50 -1.76 5.04
C CYS A 54 6.73 -0.24 5.03
N ALA A 55 6.37 0.41 6.14
CA ALA A 55 6.34 1.87 6.24
C ALA A 55 7.69 2.52 6.56
N THR A 56 8.80 1.77 6.62
CA THR A 56 10.11 2.20 7.13
C THR A 56 10.61 3.51 6.52
N ASN A 57 10.56 3.64 5.18
CA ASN A 57 11.05 4.85 4.51
C ASN A 57 10.20 6.08 4.82
N VAL A 58 8.88 5.92 4.92
CA VAL A 58 7.96 7.02 5.25
C VAL A 58 8.12 7.42 6.72
N ALA A 59 8.17 6.45 7.61
CA ALA A 59 8.42 6.68 9.03
C ALA A 59 9.78 7.37 9.26
N SER A 60 10.83 6.88 8.60
CA SER A 60 12.17 7.50 8.66
C SER A 60 12.17 8.94 8.16
N ALA A 61 11.48 9.21 7.05
CA ALA A 61 11.37 10.58 6.52
C ALA A 61 10.66 11.51 7.51
N ILE A 62 9.59 11.06 8.17
CA ILE A 62 8.87 11.81 9.20
C ILE A 62 9.76 12.06 10.42
N LEU A 63 10.52 11.06 10.88
CA LEU A 63 11.43 11.21 12.02
C LEU A 63 12.60 12.13 11.73
N LEU A 64 13.15 12.10 10.51
CA LEU A 64 14.25 12.97 10.09
C LEU A 64 13.80 14.41 9.87
N GLU A 65 12.57 14.61 9.38
CA GLU A 65 12.03 15.93 9.05
C GLU A 65 10.53 16.00 9.39
N PRO A 66 10.16 16.22 10.65
CA PRO A 66 8.76 16.25 11.09
C PRO A 66 7.87 17.28 10.39
N ARG A 67 8.44 18.35 9.83
CA ARG A 67 7.67 19.38 9.09
C ARG A 67 6.94 18.80 7.87
N ILE A 68 7.35 17.63 7.38
CA ILE A 68 6.65 17.01 6.24
C ILE A 68 5.28 16.49 6.61
N ILE A 69 4.96 16.26 7.89
CA ILE A 69 3.64 15.80 8.35
C ILE A 69 2.52 16.70 7.80
N GLU A 70 2.75 18.02 7.76
CA GLU A 70 1.79 19.01 7.24
C GLU A 70 1.79 19.13 5.71
N ARG A 71 2.70 18.42 5.03
CA ARG A 71 2.93 18.53 3.59
C ARG A 71 2.57 17.27 2.82
N ILE A 72 2.33 16.17 3.51
CA ILE A 72 2.04 14.88 2.88
C ILE A 72 0.69 14.33 3.31
N VAL A 73 0.14 13.47 2.47
CA VAL A 73 -0.96 12.55 2.82
C VAL A 73 -0.46 11.15 2.52
N VAL A 74 -0.49 10.28 3.51
CA VAL A 74 -0.06 8.88 3.36
C VAL A 74 -1.27 8.03 3.01
N VAL A 75 -1.22 7.30 1.88
CA VAL A 75 -2.24 6.32 1.48
C VAL A 75 -1.61 4.94 1.55
N TRP A 76 -1.82 4.23 2.62
CA TRP A 76 -1.08 3.02 2.94
C TRP A 76 -1.93 1.75 2.90
N LEU A 77 -1.44 0.77 2.12
CA LEU A 77 -1.92 -0.60 2.16
C LEU A 77 -1.13 -1.38 3.21
N GLY A 78 -1.76 -1.73 4.30
CA GLY A 78 -1.12 -2.50 5.37
C GLY A 78 -2.07 -2.75 6.54
N GLY A 79 -1.77 -3.74 7.34
CA GLY A 79 -2.61 -4.11 8.47
C GLY A 79 -3.96 -4.69 8.09
N ASN A 80 -4.76 -4.97 9.12
CA ASN A 80 -6.14 -5.43 9.03
C ASN A 80 -7.09 -4.35 9.57
N PRO A 81 -8.41 -4.47 9.34
CA PRO A 81 -9.39 -3.50 9.83
C PRO A 81 -9.26 -3.25 11.34
N HIS A 82 -9.51 -2.01 11.76
CA HIS A 82 -9.43 -1.63 13.18
C HIS A 82 -10.41 -2.41 14.08
N THR A 83 -11.45 -2.98 13.50
CA THR A 83 -12.43 -3.83 14.19
C THR A 83 -12.01 -5.30 14.31
N TRP A 84 -10.90 -5.69 13.69
CA TRP A 84 -10.42 -7.06 13.74
C TRP A 84 -9.58 -7.32 14.99
N PRO A 85 -9.55 -8.56 15.50
CA PRO A 85 -8.81 -8.90 16.72
C PRO A 85 -7.29 -8.82 16.52
N SER A 86 -6.80 -8.84 15.29
CA SER A 86 -5.38 -8.76 14.97
C SER A 86 -5.12 -7.74 13.86
N ALA A 87 -4.16 -6.86 14.11
CA ALA A 87 -3.61 -5.94 13.11
C ALA A 87 -2.56 -6.62 12.21
N SER A 88 -2.07 -7.79 12.60
CA SER A 88 -0.93 -8.48 11.98
C SER A 88 -1.22 -8.81 10.53
N GLU A 89 -0.47 -8.16 9.65
CA GLU A 89 -0.50 -8.34 8.22
C GLU A 89 0.93 -8.12 7.67
N PHE A 90 1.22 -8.64 6.48
CA PHE A 90 2.58 -8.72 5.95
C PHE A 90 3.32 -7.37 5.92
N ASN A 91 2.70 -6.30 5.44
CA ASN A 91 3.32 -4.98 5.36
C ASN A 91 3.52 -4.35 6.75
N LEU A 92 2.51 -4.48 7.62
CA LEU A 92 2.53 -3.93 8.96
C LEU A 92 3.55 -4.65 9.85
N MET A 93 3.58 -5.99 9.80
CA MET A 93 4.41 -6.78 10.70
C MET A 93 5.90 -6.80 10.34
N GLN A 94 6.27 -6.32 9.15
CA GLN A 94 7.69 -6.22 8.78
C GLN A 94 8.43 -5.14 9.58
N ASP A 95 7.76 -4.05 9.92
CA ASP A 95 8.33 -2.95 10.71
C ASP A 95 7.26 -2.37 11.65
N PRO A 96 6.97 -3.04 12.77
CA PRO A 96 5.97 -2.57 13.72
C PRO A 96 6.23 -1.17 14.30
N PRO A 97 7.47 -0.75 14.61
CA PRO A 97 7.77 0.61 15.01
C PRO A 97 7.40 1.65 13.95
N ALA A 98 7.72 1.41 12.66
CA ALA A 98 7.36 2.30 11.57
C ALA A 98 5.85 2.35 11.37
N SER A 99 5.18 1.19 11.40
CA SER A 99 3.73 1.09 11.28
C SER A 99 3.02 1.83 12.42
N ARG A 100 3.49 1.68 13.65
CA ARG A 100 2.96 2.42 14.81
C ARG A 100 3.12 3.92 14.64
N LEU A 101 4.26 4.38 14.16
CA LEU A 101 4.51 5.81 13.95
C LEU A 101 3.48 6.44 13.01
N LEU A 102 3.06 5.76 11.94
CA LEU A 102 2.04 6.30 11.03
C LEU A 102 0.70 6.55 11.71
N PHE A 103 0.33 5.73 12.70
CA PHE A 103 -0.88 5.94 13.49
C PHE A 103 -0.70 6.95 14.63
N ASP A 104 0.55 7.19 15.09
CA ASP A 104 0.82 8.00 16.27
C ASP A 104 1.19 9.46 15.95
N CYS A 105 1.82 9.72 14.81
CA CYS A 105 2.47 11.01 14.54
C CYS A 105 1.53 12.13 14.05
N GLY A 106 0.26 11.82 13.80
CA GLY A 106 -0.71 12.81 13.32
C GLY A 106 -0.63 13.13 11.82
N VAL A 107 0.19 12.42 11.05
CA VAL A 107 0.19 12.57 9.60
C VAL A 107 -1.19 12.23 9.02
N PRO A 108 -1.73 13.03 8.08
CA PRO A 108 -2.94 12.64 7.36
C PRO A 108 -2.79 11.25 6.74
N LEU A 109 -3.52 10.28 7.27
CA LEU A 109 -3.42 8.87 6.90
C LEU A 109 -4.74 8.37 6.31
N VAL A 110 -4.64 7.74 5.14
CA VAL A 110 -5.68 6.88 4.55
C VAL A 110 -5.18 5.44 4.70
N HIS A 111 -5.72 4.75 5.67
CA HIS A 111 -5.42 3.35 5.94
C HIS A 111 -6.31 2.46 5.07
N ILE A 112 -5.71 1.63 4.24
CA ILE A 112 -6.40 0.63 3.41
C ILE A 112 -6.04 -0.76 3.96
N PRO A 113 -6.94 -1.38 4.75
CA PRO A 113 -6.71 -2.71 5.27
C PRO A 113 -6.59 -3.76 4.15
N CYS A 114 -5.71 -4.75 4.35
CA CYS A 114 -5.57 -5.86 3.42
C CYS A 114 -6.81 -6.76 3.45
N ARG A 115 -7.16 -7.28 4.64
CA ARG A 115 -8.36 -8.12 4.79
C ARG A 115 -9.62 -7.28 4.74
N ASN A 116 -10.68 -7.88 4.25
CA ASN A 116 -12.02 -7.30 4.13
C ASN A 116 -12.11 -6.03 3.25
N VAL A 117 -11.00 -5.54 2.71
CA VAL A 117 -10.98 -4.39 1.79
C VAL A 117 -10.21 -4.78 0.52
N ALA A 118 -8.88 -4.69 0.52
CA ALA A 118 -8.10 -4.97 -0.67
C ALA A 118 -8.17 -6.44 -1.12
N GLU A 119 -8.51 -7.39 -0.24
CA GLU A 119 -8.66 -8.81 -0.59
C GLU A 119 -9.79 -9.09 -1.59
N HIS A 120 -10.72 -8.16 -1.78
CA HIS A 120 -11.75 -8.26 -2.81
C HIS A 120 -11.21 -8.06 -4.23
N LEU A 121 -10.01 -7.51 -4.39
CA LEU A 121 -9.38 -7.28 -5.69
C LEU A 121 -8.80 -8.58 -6.28
N ARG A 122 -9.67 -9.57 -6.40
CA ARG A 122 -9.34 -10.87 -6.98
C ARG A 122 -9.56 -10.86 -8.49
N THR A 123 -8.61 -11.46 -9.20
CA THR A 123 -8.75 -11.77 -10.63
C THR A 123 -8.31 -13.21 -10.90
N THR A 124 -8.59 -13.69 -12.11
CA THR A 124 -8.35 -15.06 -12.55
C THR A 124 -7.57 -15.08 -13.85
N VAL A 125 -6.98 -16.23 -14.22
CA VAL A 125 -6.27 -16.37 -15.50
C VAL A 125 -7.19 -16.07 -16.70
N PRO A 126 -8.44 -16.57 -16.80
CA PRO A 126 -9.33 -16.22 -17.90
C PRO A 126 -9.61 -14.72 -18.03
N GLU A 127 -9.78 -14.01 -16.91
CA GLU A 127 -10.01 -12.57 -16.94
C GLU A 127 -8.74 -11.80 -17.39
N MET A 128 -7.57 -12.18 -16.88
CA MET A 128 -6.29 -11.61 -17.30
C MET A 128 -5.98 -11.94 -18.77
N GLU A 129 -6.30 -13.15 -19.23
CA GLU A 129 -6.15 -13.54 -20.65
C GLU A 129 -7.03 -12.69 -21.56
N ARG A 130 -8.27 -12.43 -21.14
CA ARG A 130 -9.22 -11.64 -21.91
C ARG A 130 -8.86 -10.17 -22.01
N HIS A 131 -8.32 -9.57 -20.92
CA HIS A 131 -8.24 -8.13 -20.79
C HIS A 131 -6.81 -7.58 -20.68
N ALA A 132 -5.81 -8.40 -20.40
CA ALA A 132 -4.43 -7.97 -20.29
C ALA A 132 -3.52 -8.55 -21.38
N LYS A 133 -3.67 -9.83 -21.71
CA LYS A 133 -2.90 -10.49 -22.77
C LYS A 133 -3.15 -9.81 -24.12
N GLY A 134 -2.08 -9.52 -24.85
CA GLY A 134 -2.16 -8.83 -26.14
C GLY A 134 -2.41 -7.31 -26.03
N GLN A 135 -2.42 -6.76 -24.83
CA GLN A 135 -2.56 -5.32 -24.60
C GLN A 135 -1.16 -4.64 -24.50
N GLY A 136 -0.34 -4.85 -25.53
CA GLY A 136 1.02 -4.33 -25.58
C GLY A 136 2.00 -5.00 -24.59
N ALA A 137 3.23 -4.50 -24.55
CA ALA A 137 4.29 -5.11 -23.74
C ALA A 137 3.96 -5.18 -22.24
N ILE A 138 3.28 -4.15 -21.70
CA ILE A 138 2.91 -4.13 -20.28
C ILE A 138 1.78 -5.12 -19.98
N GLY A 139 0.78 -5.24 -20.85
CA GLY A 139 -0.31 -6.20 -20.70
C GLY A 139 0.20 -7.64 -20.73
N ASP A 140 1.07 -7.97 -21.69
CA ASP A 140 1.68 -9.29 -21.81
C ASP A 140 2.58 -9.60 -20.61
N TYR A 141 3.35 -8.62 -20.12
CA TYR A 141 4.15 -8.78 -18.93
C TYR A 141 3.29 -9.11 -17.71
N LEU A 142 2.22 -8.33 -17.47
CA LEU A 142 1.32 -8.55 -16.35
C LEU A 142 0.62 -9.90 -16.43
N PHE A 143 0.17 -10.32 -17.61
CA PHE A 143 -0.41 -11.63 -17.83
C PHE A 143 0.60 -12.76 -17.52
N ASN A 144 1.81 -12.65 -18.03
CA ASN A 144 2.85 -13.67 -17.85
C ASN A 144 3.27 -13.85 -16.39
N ILE A 145 3.49 -12.75 -15.65
CA ILE A 145 3.82 -12.84 -14.21
C ILE A 145 2.65 -13.37 -13.38
N PHE A 146 1.41 -13.04 -13.77
CA PHE A 146 0.22 -13.57 -13.12
C PHE A 146 0.13 -15.09 -13.28
N CYS A 147 0.27 -15.60 -14.51
CA CYS A 147 0.26 -17.04 -14.79
C CYS A 147 1.45 -17.76 -14.16
N GLY A 148 2.64 -17.14 -14.15
CA GLY A 148 3.85 -17.71 -13.57
C GLY A 148 3.84 -17.81 -12.04
N TYR A 149 2.87 -17.18 -11.38
CA TYR A 149 2.78 -17.21 -9.92
C TYR A 149 2.43 -18.60 -9.37
N ARG A 150 1.74 -19.43 -10.16
CA ARG A 150 1.31 -20.76 -9.79
C ARG A 150 1.22 -21.66 -11.03
N THR A 151 1.44 -22.96 -10.86
CA THR A 151 1.37 -23.94 -11.97
C THR A 151 -0.05 -24.48 -12.19
N ASP A 152 -0.83 -24.64 -11.12
CA ASP A 152 -2.22 -25.09 -11.19
C ASP A 152 -3.17 -23.88 -11.03
N HIS A 153 -3.97 -23.64 -12.06
CA HIS A 153 -4.93 -22.54 -12.10
C HIS A 153 -6.39 -23.01 -11.94
N PHE A 154 -6.63 -24.29 -11.65
CA PHE A 154 -7.98 -24.78 -11.45
C PHE A 154 -8.65 -24.09 -10.27
N ALA A 155 -9.80 -23.44 -10.53
CA ALA A 155 -10.58 -22.68 -9.54
C ALA A 155 -9.75 -21.65 -8.75
N TRP A 156 -8.63 -21.18 -9.30
CA TRP A 156 -7.71 -20.27 -8.63
C TRP A 156 -7.97 -18.81 -8.98
N SER A 157 -7.86 -17.96 -7.99
CA SER A 157 -7.83 -16.51 -8.13
C SER A 157 -6.71 -15.92 -7.28
N LYS A 158 -6.16 -14.78 -7.71
CA LYS A 158 -5.13 -14.04 -6.98
C LYS A 158 -5.61 -12.63 -6.70
N VAL A 159 -5.36 -12.16 -5.50
CA VAL A 159 -5.60 -10.76 -5.12
C VAL A 159 -4.49 -9.87 -5.70
N ILE A 160 -4.87 -8.76 -6.31
CA ILE A 160 -3.97 -7.70 -6.76
C ILE A 160 -4.07 -6.54 -5.77
N TRP A 161 -3.47 -6.72 -4.63
CA TRP A 161 -3.61 -5.89 -3.44
C TRP A 161 -3.38 -4.39 -3.68
N ASP A 162 -2.26 -4.07 -4.32
CA ASP A 162 -1.64 -2.74 -4.30
C ASP A 162 -2.40 -1.70 -5.12
N ILE A 163 -3.17 -2.14 -6.12
CA ILE A 163 -3.99 -1.23 -6.94
C ILE A 163 -5.08 -0.51 -6.14
N SER A 164 -5.41 -0.99 -4.93
CA SER A 164 -6.38 -0.35 -4.04
C SER A 164 -6.00 1.07 -3.66
N THR A 165 -4.73 1.32 -3.42
CA THR A 165 -4.20 2.64 -3.03
C THR A 165 -4.32 3.66 -4.16
N ILE A 166 -3.95 3.24 -5.37
CA ILE A 166 -4.07 4.09 -6.57
C ILE A 166 -5.54 4.29 -6.92
N ALA A 167 -6.38 3.26 -6.75
CA ALA A 167 -7.81 3.36 -6.98
C ALA A 167 -8.47 4.43 -6.10
N TRP A 168 -8.08 4.51 -4.81
CA TRP A 168 -8.56 5.56 -3.91
C TRP A 168 -8.17 6.97 -4.39
N LEU A 169 -6.97 7.14 -4.92
CA LEU A 169 -6.49 8.42 -5.47
C LEU A 169 -7.21 8.81 -6.76
N LEU A 170 -7.56 7.84 -7.60
CA LEU A 170 -8.25 8.08 -8.87
C LEU A 170 -9.72 8.44 -8.65
N ASP A 171 -10.39 7.69 -7.79
CA ASP A 171 -11.77 7.93 -7.39
C ASP A 171 -12.03 7.31 -6.02
N SER A 172 -12.11 8.14 -4.99
CA SER A 172 -12.32 7.67 -3.62
C SER A 172 -13.66 6.92 -3.41
N ARG A 173 -14.61 7.02 -4.35
CA ARG A 173 -15.85 6.24 -4.33
C ARG A 173 -15.61 4.75 -4.62
N TRP A 174 -14.48 4.41 -5.25
CA TRP A 174 -14.11 3.02 -5.49
C TRP A 174 -13.53 2.33 -4.27
N VAL A 175 -13.01 3.10 -3.33
CA VAL A 175 -12.51 2.63 -2.05
C VAL A 175 -13.08 3.54 -0.95
N PRO A 176 -14.37 3.37 -0.59
CA PRO A 176 -15.03 4.19 0.43
C PRO A 176 -14.31 4.14 1.76
N THR A 177 -14.18 5.30 2.39
CA THR A 177 -13.53 5.44 3.69
C THR A 177 -14.45 6.16 4.67
N HIS A 178 -14.27 5.90 5.96
CA HIS A 178 -14.85 6.71 7.04
C HIS A 178 -13.75 7.38 7.88
N LEU A 179 -14.10 8.42 8.60
CA LEU A 179 -13.21 9.01 9.61
C LEU A 179 -13.39 8.24 10.92
N THR A 180 -12.26 7.87 11.51
CA THR A 180 -12.22 7.23 12.81
C THR A 180 -11.02 7.77 13.60
N HIS A 181 -11.06 7.66 14.93
CA HIS A 181 -9.88 7.97 15.74
C HIS A 181 -8.76 7.01 15.42
N SER A 182 -7.54 7.52 15.30
CA SER A 182 -6.36 6.71 15.03
C SER A 182 -6.20 5.64 16.11
N PRO A 183 -6.16 4.34 15.76
CA PRO A 183 -6.00 3.29 16.77
C PRO A 183 -4.58 3.29 17.35
N ILE A 184 -4.42 2.63 18.49
CA ILE A 184 -3.12 2.31 19.06
C ILE A 184 -2.73 0.92 18.57
N LEU A 185 -1.60 0.82 17.88
CA LEU A 185 -1.02 -0.48 17.52
C LEU A 185 -0.22 -1.02 18.73
N THR A 186 -0.71 -2.09 19.34
CA THR A 186 -0.07 -2.70 20.52
C THR A 186 1.19 -3.49 20.15
N SER A 187 1.97 -3.91 21.15
CA SER A 187 3.14 -4.80 20.97
C SER A 187 2.77 -6.17 20.41
N GLU A 188 1.57 -6.64 20.72
CA GLU A 188 1.03 -7.92 20.25
C GLU A 188 0.40 -7.83 18.86
N LEU A 189 0.56 -6.70 18.16
CA LEU A 189 -0.04 -6.41 16.85
C LEU A 189 -1.57 -6.56 16.88
N THR A 190 -2.19 -5.98 17.91
CA THR A 190 -3.64 -5.80 18.02
C THR A 190 -4.00 -4.32 18.03
N TRP A 191 -5.27 -4.01 17.86
CA TRP A 191 -5.77 -2.65 17.94
C TRP A 191 -6.32 -2.35 19.34
N SER A 192 -5.96 -1.19 19.87
CA SER A 192 -6.62 -0.57 21.02
C SER A 192 -7.18 0.79 20.60
N HIS A 193 -8.28 1.21 21.21
CA HIS A 193 -8.99 2.41 20.80
C HIS A 193 -8.96 3.47 21.89
N ASP A 194 -8.69 4.71 21.46
CA ASP A 194 -8.71 5.90 22.31
C ASP A 194 -9.36 7.06 21.53
N ALA A 195 -10.54 7.46 21.96
CA ALA A 195 -11.32 8.52 21.33
C ALA A 195 -10.73 9.93 21.50
N SER A 196 -9.65 10.09 22.25
CA SER A 196 -8.93 11.37 22.37
C SER A 196 -7.90 11.59 21.26
N ARG A 197 -7.58 10.56 20.47
CA ARG A 197 -6.58 10.62 19.40
C ARG A 197 -7.11 11.36 18.16
N HIS A 198 -6.18 11.83 17.34
CA HIS A 198 -6.48 12.44 16.04
C HIS A 198 -7.23 11.50 15.10
N PHE A 199 -7.81 12.06 14.03
CA PHE A 199 -8.55 11.28 13.05
C PHE A 199 -7.65 10.76 11.93
N VAL A 200 -8.00 9.55 11.47
CA VAL A 200 -7.50 8.94 10.23
C VAL A 200 -8.68 8.52 9.37
N ARG A 201 -8.44 8.27 8.09
CA ARG A 201 -9.42 7.60 7.23
C ARG A 201 -9.11 6.11 7.19
N GLU A 202 -10.13 5.29 7.41
CA GLU A 202 -10.05 3.84 7.23
C GLU A 202 -10.98 3.43 6.09
N ALA A 203 -10.45 2.64 5.13
CA ALA A 203 -11.24 2.07 4.06
C ALA A 203 -12.09 0.90 4.57
N THR A 204 -13.34 0.84 4.10
CA THR A 204 -14.33 -0.15 4.56
C THR A 204 -14.59 -1.26 3.56
N THR A 205 -14.37 -0.98 2.29
CA THR A 205 -14.57 -1.91 1.18
C THR A 205 -13.87 -1.38 -0.07
N CYS A 206 -13.92 -2.13 -1.17
CA CYS A 206 -13.56 -1.61 -2.50
C CYS A 206 -14.52 -2.11 -3.57
N ASN A 207 -14.76 -1.29 -4.58
CA ASN A 207 -15.53 -1.64 -5.77
C ASN A 207 -14.60 -2.32 -6.78
N ARG A 208 -14.49 -3.63 -6.66
CA ARG A 208 -13.61 -4.46 -7.50
C ARG A 208 -13.86 -4.21 -9.00
N ASP A 209 -15.12 -4.19 -9.43
CA ASP A 209 -15.46 -4.12 -10.84
C ASP A 209 -15.13 -2.75 -11.45
N ALA A 210 -15.34 -1.68 -10.72
CA ALA A 210 -14.94 -0.34 -11.16
C ALA A 210 -13.40 -0.23 -11.30
N ILE A 211 -12.66 -0.78 -10.34
CA ILE A 211 -11.19 -0.74 -10.31
C ILE A 211 -10.59 -1.55 -11.46
N PHE A 212 -10.99 -2.80 -11.63
CA PHE A 212 -10.50 -3.61 -12.75
C PHE A 212 -10.99 -3.11 -14.09
N GLY A 213 -12.22 -2.62 -14.16
CA GLY A 213 -12.75 -2.02 -15.39
C GLY A 213 -11.95 -0.79 -15.85
N ASP A 214 -11.49 0.04 -14.91
CA ASP A 214 -10.59 1.17 -15.22
C ASP A 214 -9.21 0.69 -15.66
N LEU A 215 -8.62 -0.26 -14.91
CA LEU A 215 -7.31 -0.83 -15.21
C LEU A 215 -7.29 -1.43 -16.63
N PHE A 216 -8.24 -2.29 -16.95
CA PHE A 216 -8.28 -2.98 -18.24
C PHE A 216 -8.52 -2.01 -19.41
N ARG A 217 -9.40 -1.03 -19.25
CA ARG A 217 -9.57 0.03 -20.26
C ARG A 217 -8.31 0.88 -20.48
N LYS A 218 -7.50 1.09 -19.43
CA LYS A 218 -6.22 1.80 -19.56
C LYS A 218 -5.19 0.97 -20.31
N LEU A 219 -5.13 -0.34 -20.06
CA LEU A 219 -4.25 -1.24 -20.82
C LEU A 219 -4.62 -1.26 -22.29
N GLU A 220 -5.90 -1.43 -22.61
CA GLU A 220 -6.41 -1.43 -23.99
C GLU A 220 -6.08 -0.12 -24.73
N ARG A 221 -6.35 1.03 -24.10
CA ARG A 221 -6.01 2.35 -24.69
C ARG A 221 -4.52 2.54 -24.90
N HIS A 222 -3.70 2.09 -23.96
CA HIS A 222 -2.24 2.20 -24.08
C HIS A 222 -1.69 1.31 -25.19
N ALA A 223 -2.27 0.14 -25.41
CA ALA A 223 -1.88 -0.76 -26.49
C ALA A 223 -2.26 -0.23 -27.89
N SER A 224 -3.25 0.66 -27.94
CA SER A 224 -3.77 1.25 -29.20
C SER A 224 -3.12 2.60 -29.54
N ALA A 225 -2.27 3.15 -28.67
CA ALA A 225 -1.56 4.43 -28.81
C ALA A 225 -0.15 4.22 -29.38
#